data_6b520278ad7aa2d05798354276b602ca
#
_entry.id   6b520278ad7aa2d05798354276b602ca
#
_cell.length_a   1.000
_cell.length_b   1.000
_cell.length_c   1.000
_cell.angle_alpha   90.00
_cell.angle_beta   90.00
_cell.angle_gamma   90.00
#
_symmetry.space_group_name_H-M   'P 1'
#
loop_
_entity.id
_entity.type
_entity.pdbx_description
1 polymer ?
#
loop_
_entity_poly.entity_id
_entity_poly.type
_entity_poly.pdbx_seq_one_letter_code
_entity_poly.pdbx_strand_id
1 'polypeptide(L)'
;MNKKWSILLSGALMAGLLAGCGSDKDTKPAADPAPAATDTKESIGTQSDDGSYKDGTYFAEGNMDESSGWQPYVVLSVEGGKIAQADWNYVSAKGGPDKKTLDKAGKYGMKAGGGSSEWYEQAEKAEKYLIEKQDPAAIAVKDDGKTDAISGVSIHVKDFTALAEQAISNGPAAPGTYKDGSYHAEGDAFDKESGWKPTVDITVANGKVIYAYFSGVNAKGEDKQTVSKEGKYGMKAGGAQAEWHEEAIKAQEYLIEKQDPAAITLKDDGTTDAISGVSIHIKDYVTLSQKALEAAK
;
A
#
# COMPACT_ATOMS: atom_id res chain seq x y z
N MET A 1 -9.50 -33.55 32.17
CA MET A 1 -8.21 -33.64 32.90
C MET A 1 -7.39 -32.43 32.57
N ASN A 2 -7.28 -31.53 33.56
CA ASN A 2 -6.63 -30.22 33.44
C ASN A 2 -5.12 -30.35 33.57
N LYS A 3 -4.35 -29.67 32.71
CA LYS A 3 -2.95 -29.35 33.02
C LYS A 3 -2.70 -27.89 32.72
N LYS A 4 -2.67 -27.10 33.79
CA LYS A 4 -2.14 -25.73 33.85
C LYS A 4 -0.61 -25.82 33.89
N TRP A 5 0.07 -24.99 33.06
CA TRP A 5 1.49 -24.72 33.24
C TRP A 5 1.68 -23.24 33.55
N SER A 6 2.14 -23.03 34.77
CA SER A 6 2.63 -21.75 35.26
C SER A 6 4.13 -21.66 34.95
N ILE A 7 4.60 -20.52 34.41
CA ILE A 7 6.02 -20.20 34.34
C ILE A 7 6.25 -18.96 35.18
N LEU A 8 7.17 -19.12 36.12
CA LEU A 8 7.62 -18.17 37.12
C LEU A 8 8.53 -17.08 36.53
N LEU A 9 8.27 -15.84 36.96
CA LEU A 9 9.18 -14.71 36.81
C LEU A 9 10.34 -14.83 37.80
N SER A 10 11.57 -14.60 37.37
CA SER A 10 12.71 -14.32 38.26
C SER A 10 13.26 -12.93 37.94
N GLY A 11 13.14 -12.03 38.92
CA GLY A 11 13.73 -10.71 38.90
C GLY A 11 15.21 -10.74 39.35
N ALA A 12 15.98 -9.79 38.88
CA ALA A 12 17.25 -9.41 39.49
C ALA A 12 17.35 -7.88 39.52
N LEU A 13 17.23 -7.34 40.75
CA LEU A 13 17.57 -6.00 41.12
C LEU A 13 19.09 -5.90 41.29
N MET A 14 19.75 -4.85 40.76
CA MET A 14 21.04 -4.39 41.27
C MET A 14 20.96 -2.90 41.54
N ALA A 15 21.03 -2.58 42.84
CA ALA A 15 21.23 -1.26 43.37
C ALA A 15 22.74 -0.98 43.50
N GLY A 16 23.19 0.17 43.05
CA GLY A 16 24.54 0.69 43.27
C GLY A 16 24.47 2.10 43.88
N LEU A 17 24.67 2.18 45.17
CA LEU A 17 24.87 3.43 45.95
C LEU A 17 26.34 3.83 45.88
N LEU A 18 26.61 5.09 45.59
CA LEU A 18 27.86 5.76 46.01
C LEU A 18 27.50 7.14 46.60
N ALA A 19 27.74 7.25 47.89
CA ALA A 19 27.66 8.46 48.67
C ALA A 19 28.95 9.28 48.51
N GLY A 20 28.85 10.61 48.48
CA GLY A 20 29.95 11.54 48.61
C GLY A 20 29.46 12.80 49.28
N CYS A 21 29.78 12.94 50.56
CA CYS A 21 29.56 14.11 51.39
C CYS A 21 30.50 15.28 51.04
N GLY A 22 29.99 16.51 51.17
CA GLY A 22 30.81 17.74 51.25
C GLY A 22 29.92 18.95 51.56
N SER A 23 30.00 19.43 52.83
CA SER A 23 29.31 20.61 53.37
C SER A 23 29.90 21.91 52.82
N ASP A 24 29.13 22.97 52.62
CA ASP A 24 28.99 24.18 53.44
C ASP A 24 28.25 25.32 52.68
N LYS A 25 27.30 25.91 53.50
CA LYS A 25 26.86 27.29 53.60
C LYS A 25 26.23 28.10 52.48
N ASP A 26 24.95 28.37 52.77
CA ASP A 26 24.21 29.64 52.65
C ASP A 26 24.58 30.63 51.53
N THR A 27 23.68 30.77 50.58
CA THR A 27 23.08 32.07 50.23
C THR A 27 21.93 31.82 49.24
N LYS A 28 20.74 32.34 49.55
CA LYS A 28 19.57 32.36 48.67
C LYS A 28 19.68 33.56 47.73
N PRO A 29 19.58 33.38 46.44
CA PRO A 29 19.01 34.37 45.53
C PRO A 29 17.74 33.90 44.86
N ALA A 30 16.96 34.86 44.44
CA ALA A 30 15.62 34.87 43.94
C ALA A 30 15.33 33.86 42.81
N ALA A 31 14.10 33.37 42.81
CA ALA A 31 13.53 32.55 41.75
C ALA A 31 13.46 33.33 40.42
N ASP A 32 14.17 32.85 39.41
CA ASP A 32 13.93 33.21 38.03
C ASP A 32 12.65 32.51 37.56
N PRO A 33 11.80 33.17 36.74
CA PRO A 33 10.63 32.58 36.20
C PRO A 33 11.01 31.46 35.21
N ALA A 34 10.38 30.29 35.36
CA ALA A 34 10.49 29.18 34.42
C ALA A 34 10.21 29.67 33.00
N PRO A 35 11.00 29.26 32.00
CA PRO A 35 10.69 29.55 30.61
C PRO A 35 9.35 28.88 30.26
N ALA A 36 8.46 29.67 29.65
CA ALA A 36 7.22 29.21 29.08
C ALA A 36 7.52 28.03 28.11
N ALA A 37 6.84 26.93 28.33
CA ALA A 37 6.82 25.83 27.34
C ALA A 37 6.29 26.39 26.04
N THR A 38 7.19 26.65 25.10
CA THR A 38 6.86 26.82 23.72
C THR A 38 6.47 25.42 23.20
N ASP A 39 5.18 25.19 22.96
CA ASP A 39 4.71 24.11 22.13
C ASP A 39 5.36 24.29 20.74
N THR A 40 6.54 23.73 20.57
CA THR A 40 7.14 23.54 19.26
C THR A 40 6.38 22.36 18.67
N LYS A 41 5.35 22.63 17.84
CA LYS A 41 4.91 21.67 16.84
C LYS A 41 6.18 21.24 16.11
N GLU A 42 6.59 20.00 16.27
CA GLU A 42 7.60 19.40 15.41
C GLU A 42 7.10 19.57 13.98
N SER A 43 7.77 20.44 13.22
CA SER A 43 7.50 20.61 11.80
C SER A 43 7.80 19.27 11.12
N ILE A 44 6.81 18.69 10.47
CA ILE A 44 6.96 17.54 9.60
C ILE A 44 8.04 17.92 8.58
N GLY A 45 9.17 17.18 8.57
CA GLY A 45 10.50 17.58 8.07
C GLY A 45 10.67 17.89 6.57
N THR A 46 9.61 18.32 5.86
CA THR A 46 9.66 18.67 4.43
C THR A 46 8.93 19.95 4.07
N GLN A 47 8.37 20.65 5.05
CA GLN A 47 7.76 21.95 4.84
C GLN A 47 8.81 23.03 5.18
N SER A 48 8.99 23.99 4.28
CA SER A 48 9.85 25.17 4.50
C SER A 48 9.25 26.07 5.58
N ASP A 49 10.06 26.95 6.19
CA ASP A 49 9.64 27.89 7.25
C ASP A 49 8.46 28.81 6.82
N ASP A 50 8.23 28.97 5.53
CA ASP A 50 7.12 29.74 4.95
C ASP A 50 5.86 28.88 4.68
N GLY A 51 5.86 27.60 5.10
CA GLY A 51 4.75 26.67 4.91
C GLY A 51 4.67 26.04 3.53
N SER A 52 5.67 26.22 2.66
CA SER A 52 5.72 25.61 1.32
C SER A 52 6.31 24.20 1.37
N TYR A 53 5.86 23.34 0.46
CA TYR A 53 6.44 22.02 0.22
C TYR A 53 7.53 22.09 -0.85
N LYS A 54 8.46 21.14 -0.85
CA LYS A 54 9.43 21.01 -1.94
C LYS A 54 8.72 20.48 -3.20
N ASP A 55 8.97 21.08 -4.35
CA ASP A 55 8.40 20.60 -5.62
C ASP A 55 8.80 19.16 -5.95
N GLY A 56 7.87 18.39 -6.52
CA GLY A 56 8.05 16.99 -6.87
C GLY A 56 6.80 16.15 -6.64
N THR A 57 6.94 14.85 -6.87
CA THR A 57 5.88 13.87 -6.62
C THR A 57 6.11 13.20 -5.27
N TYR A 58 5.06 13.04 -4.50
CA TYR A 58 5.05 12.41 -3.19
C TYR A 58 4.20 11.15 -3.25
N PHE A 59 4.65 10.09 -2.60
CA PHE A 59 3.99 8.80 -2.65
C PHE A 59 4.00 8.12 -1.29
N ALA A 60 2.87 7.53 -0.94
CA ALA A 60 2.75 6.58 0.16
C ALA A 60 1.70 5.52 -0.17
N GLU A 61 1.92 4.32 0.33
CA GLU A 61 0.98 3.20 0.26
C GLU A 61 0.78 2.57 1.64
N GLY A 62 -0.42 2.06 1.87
CA GLY A 62 -0.75 1.30 3.07
C GLY A 62 -0.60 -0.20 2.87
N ASN A 63 -0.89 -0.95 3.92
CA ASN A 63 -0.95 -2.40 3.84
C ASN A 63 -2.25 -2.85 3.18
N MET A 64 -2.23 -4.05 2.58
CA MET A 64 -3.44 -4.75 2.15
C MET A 64 -4.32 -5.06 3.37
N ASP A 65 -5.55 -4.57 3.38
CA ASP A 65 -6.53 -4.93 4.40
C ASP A 65 -7.14 -6.29 4.05
N GLU A 66 -6.88 -7.30 4.87
CA GLU A 66 -7.33 -8.67 4.62
C GLU A 66 -8.87 -8.81 4.65
N SER A 67 -9.57 -7.93 5.37
CA SER A 67 -11.02 -8.00 5.52
C SER A 67 -11.74 -7.42 4.31
N SER A 68 -11.27 -6.33 3.77
CA SER A 68 -11.83 -5.66 2.59
C SER A 68 -11.20 -6.11 1.28
N GLY A 69 -9.97 -6.60 1.32
CA GLY A 69 -9.17 -6.95 0.14
C GLY A 69 -8.69 -5.73 -0.65
N TRP A 70 -8.54 -4.57 0.00
CA TRP A 70 -8.05 -3.35 -0.64
C TRP A 70 -6.79 -2.83 0.03
N GLN A 71 -5.83 -2.37 -0.78
CA GLN A 71 -4.62 -1.67 -0.34
C GLN A 71 -4.68 -0.23 -0.81
N PRO A 72 -4.66 0.76 0.11
CA PRO A 72 -4.71 2.17 -0.24
C PRO A 72 -3.36 2.68 -0.71
N TYR A 73 -3.37 3.69 -1.59
CA TYR A 73 -2.21 4.50 -1.93
C TYR A 73 -2.58 5.94 -2.20
N VAL A 74 -1.61 6.84 -2.07
CA VAL A 74 -1.74 8.26 -2.36
C VAL A 74 -0.54 8.74 -3.18
N VAL A 75 -0.82 9.48 -4.24
CA VAL A 75 0.15 10.25 -5.02
C VAL A 75 -0.20 11.72 -4.90
N LEU A 76 0.76 12.57 -4.53
CA LEU A 76 0.60 14.02 -4.54
C LEU A 76 1.61 14.63 -5.52
N SER A 77 1.19 15.63 -6.30
CA SER A 77 2.09 16.47 -7.08
C SER A 77 2.18 17.85 -6.46
N VAL A 78 3.40 18.30 -6.20
CA VAL A 78 3.69 19.63 -5.65
C VAL A 78 4.38 20.46 -6.70
N GLU A 79 3.82 21.63 -6.98
CA GLU A 79 4.32 22.61 -7.95
C GLU A 79 4.28 24.01 -7.32
N GLY A 80 5.41 24.73 -7.39
CA GLY A 80 5.52 26.06 -6.80
C GLY A 80 5.28 26.06 -5.29
N GLY A 81 5.72 25.02 -4.60
CA GLY A 81 5.58 24.86 -3.15
C GLY A 81 4.19 24.47 -2.65
N LYS A 82 3.26 24.12 -3.56
CA LYS A 82 1.87 23.78 -3.22
C LYS A 82 1.45 22.44 -3.80
N ILE A 83 0.60 21.72 -3.08
CA ILE A 83 -0.07 20.52 -3.60
C ILE A 83 -0.98 20.95 -4.75
N ALA A 84 -0.60 20.59 -5.97
CA ALA A 84 -1.32 20.92 -7.20
C ALA A 84 -2.27 19.77 -7.60
N GLN A 85 -1.91 18.53 -7.30
CA GLN A 85 -2.72 17.34 -7.57
C GLN A 85 -2.66 16.36 -6.40
N ALA A 86 -3.73 15.61 -6.22
CA ALA A 86 -3.82 14.50 -5.30
C ALA A 86 -4.59 13.35 -5.97
N ASP A 87 -4.07 12.14 -5.89
CA ASP A 87 -4.74 10.91 -6.27
C ASP A 87 -4.74 9.93 -5.10
N TRP A 88 -5.91 9.67 -4.57
CA TRP A 88 -6.14 8.66 -3.54
C TRP A 88 -6.90 7.50 -4.14
N ASN A 89 -6.30 6.32 -4.13
CA ASN A 89 -6.87 5.16 -4.79
C ASN A 89 -6.53 3.87 -4.03
N TYR A 90 -6.96 2.73 -4.56
CA TYR A 90 -6.72 1.41 -3.97
C TYR A 90 -6.45 0.38 -5.07
N VAL A 91 -5.61 -0.60 -4.75
CA VAL A 91 -5.47 -1.84 -5.51
C VAL A 91 -6.26 -2.97 -4.85
N SER A 92 -6.73 -3.93 -5.65
CA SER A 92 -7.49 -5.09 -5.16
C SER A 92 -6.59 -6.30 -4.97
N ALA A 93 -6.73 -7.01 -3.84
CA ALA A 93 -6.08 -8.30 -3.59
C ALA A 93 -6.43 -9.41 -4.60
N LYS A 94 -7.44 -9.16 -5.44
CA LYS A 94 -7.89 -10.07 -6.49
C LYS A 94 -7.45 -9.65 -7.90
N GLY A 95 -6.55 -8.65 -7.98
CA GLY A 95 -6.19 -8.05 -9.26
C GLY A 95 -7.30 -7.19 -9.86
N GLY A 96 -7.24 -6.97 -11.17
CA GLY A 96 -8.16 -6.12 -11.88
C GLY A 96 -7.80 -4.63 -11.81
N PRO A 97 -8.71 -3.76 -12.26
CA PRO A 97 -8.48 -2.32 -12.23
C PRO A 97 -8.46 -1.77 -10.81
N ASP A 98 -7.78 -0.64 -10.61
CA ASP A 98 -7.85 0.14 -9.39
C ASP A 98 -9.28 0.55 -9.03
N LYS A 99 -9.50 0.93 -7.77
CA LYS A 99 -10.84 1.20 -7.25
C LYS A 99 -11.58 2.32 -7.96
N LYS A 100 -10.89 3.42 -8.31
CA LYS A 100 -11.51 4.51 -9.07
C LYS A 100 -11.95 4.06 -10.46
N THR A 101 -11.08 3.33 -11.15
CA THR A 101 -11.38 2.77 -12.49
C THR A 101 -12.54 1.79 -12.44
N LEU A 102 -12.54 0.89 -11.45
CA LEU A 102 -13.62 -0.07 -11.23
C LEU A 102 -14.95 0.63 -10.95
N ASP A 103 -14.92 1.66 -10.10
CA ASP A 103 -16.11 2.40 -9.68
C ASP A 103 -16.66 3.29 -10.81
N LYS A 104 -15.80 3.99 -11.56
CA LYS A 104 -16.19 4.75 -12.77
C LYS A 104 -16.82 3.87 -13.83
N ALA A 105 -16.46 2.59 -13.90
CA ALA A 105 -17.09 1.59 -14.74
C ALA A 105 -18.43 1.05 -14.19
N GLY A 106 -18.90 1.57 -13.03
CA GLY A 106 -20.15 1.14 -12.38
C GLY A 106 -20.09 -0.25 -11.75
N LYS A 107 -18.88 -0.78 -11.53
CA LYS A 107 -18.67 -2.15 -11.02
C LYS A 107 -18.42 -2.21 -9.50
N TYR A 108 -18.22 -1.07 -8.84
CA TYR A 108 -18.09 -1.00 -7.38
C TYR A 108 -19.45 -0.84 -6.69
N GLY A 109 -20.31 0.04 -7.21
CA GLY A 109 -21.74 0.01 -6.97
C GLY A 109 -22.22 0.64 -5.66
N MET A 110 -21.63 1.74 -5.17
CA MET A 110 -22.14 2.42 -3.98
C MET A 110 -23.54 2.99 -4.16
N LYS A 111 -23.82 3.65 -5.30
CA LYS A 111 -25.18 4.15 -5.60
C LYS A 111 -26.20 3.02 -5.75
N ALA A 112 -25.79 1.91 -6.38
CA ALA A 112 -26.63 0.72 -6.49
C ALA A 112 -26.96 0.12 -5.11
N GLY A 113 -26.06 0.26 -4.14
CA GLY A 113 -26.26 -0.10 -2.72
C GLY A 113 -27.00 0.93 -1.89
N GLY A 114 -27.53 2.01 -2.48
CA GLY A 114 -28.30 3.06 -1.79
C GLY A 114 -27.47 4.27 -1.32
N GLY A 115 -26.22 4.37 -1.73
CA GLY A 115 -25.39 5.54 -1.47
C GLY A 115 -25.83 6.76 -2.28
N SER A 116 -25.59 7.98 -1.76
CA SER A 116 -25.93 9.24 -2.43
C SER A 116 -25.01 9.55 -3.62
N SER A 117 -23.78 9.02 -3.62
CA SER A 117 -22.77 9.17 -4.67
C SER A 117 -21.85 7.96 -4.72
N GLU A 118 -21.14 7.79 -5.83
CA GLU A 118 -20.13 6.73 -5.96
C GLU A 118 -18.90 7.04 -5.11
N TRP A 119 -18.07 6.02 -4.87
CA TRP A 119 -16.87 6.15 -4.06
C TRP A 119 -15.88 7.15 -4.67
N TYR A 120 -15.64 7.04 -5.99
CA TYR A 120 -14.69 7.93 -6.68
C TYR A 120 -15.12 9.40 -6.62
N GLU A 121 -16.44 9.69 -6.69
CA GLU A 121 -16.97 11.05 -6.60
C GLU A 121 -16.69 11.68 -5.22
N GLN A 122 -16.70 10.87 -4.17
CA GLN A 122 -16.39 11.30 -2.80
C GLN A 122 -14.89 11.41 -2.57
N ALA A 123 -14.09 10.50 -3.13
CA ALA A 123 -12.64 10.55 -3.09
C ALA A 123 -12.12 11.84 -3.78
N GLU A 124 -12.61 12.16 -4.97
CA GLU A 124 -12.26 13.39 -5.69
C GLU A 124 -12.61 14.67 -4.90
N LYS A 125 -13.71 14.65 -4.10
CA LYS A 125 -14.01 15.77 -3.19
C LYS A 125 -12.99 15.89 -2.05
N ALA A 126 -12.55 14.77 -1.49
CA ALA A 126 -11.53 14.76 -0.44
C ALA A 126 -10.17 15.24 -0.98
N GLU A 127 -9.78 14.82 -2.16
CA GLU A 127 -8.58 15.26 -2.86
C GLU A 127 -8.61 16.77 -3.14
N LYS A 128 -9.74 17.27 -3.68
CA LYS A 128 -9.94 18.69 -3.91
C LYS A 128 -9.85 19.51 -2.63
N TYR A 129 -10.42 19.01 -1.54
CA TYR A 129 -10.33 19.68 -0.24
C TYR A 129 -8.89 19.75 0.27
N LEU A 130 -8.09 18.68 0.12
CA LEU A 130 -6.67 18.68 0.44
C LEU A 130 -5.91 19.73 -0.39
N ILE A 131 -6.17 19.80 -1.70
CA ILE A 131 -5.57 20.80 -2.60
C ILE A 131 -5.96 22.24 -2.18
N GLU A 132 -7.18 22.47 -1.75
CA GLU A 132 -7.64 23.78 -1.26
C GLU A 132 -7.00 24.16 0.10
N LYS A 133 -6.84 23.19 0.99
CA LYS A 133 -6.34 23.43 2.35
C LYS A 133 -4.83 23.34 2.48
N GLN A 134 -4.17 22.64 1.57
CA GLN A 134 -2.72 22.42 1.57
C GLN A 134 -2.18 21.70 2.82
N ASP A 135 -3.06 21.09 3.61
CA ASP A 135 -2.74 20.42 4.87
C ASP A 135 -3.67 19.22 5.08
N PRO A 136 -3.17 17.98 5.09
CA PRO A 136 -3.98 16.80 5.37
C PRO A 136 -4.71 16.86 6.73
N ALA A 137 -4.08 17.49 7.75
CA ALA A 137 -4.66 17.64 9.08
C ALA A 137 -5.93 18.54 9.11
N ALA A 138 -6.16 19.34 8.06
CA ALA A 138 -7.39 20.10 7.88
C ALA A 138 -8.62 19.19 7.63
N ILE A 139 -8.40 17.93 7.23
CA ILE A 139 -9.44 16.91 7.11
C ILE A 139 -9.60 16.26 8.48
N ALA A 140 -10.38 16.86 9.37
CA ALA A 140 -10.63 16.31 10.70
C ALA A 140 -11.31 14.94 10.60
N VAL A 141 -10.61 13.88 11.02
CA VAL A 141 -11.08 12.50 11.01
C VAL A 141 -11.70 12.17 12.36
N LYS A 142 -12.93 11.64 12.35
CA LYS A 142 -13.63 11.16 13.54
C LYS A 142 -13.20 9.74 13.92
N ASP A 143 -13.58 9.29 15.12
CA ASP A 143 -13.27 7.94 15.61
C ASP A 143 -13.76 6.83 14.69
N ASP A 144 -14.86 7.06 13.95
CA ASP A 144 -15.41 6.14 12.95
C ASP A 144 -14.66 6.19 11.59
N GLY A 145 -13.59 6.96 11.48
CA GLY A 145 -12.78 7.10 10.26
C GLY A 145 -13.36 8.02 9.20
N LYS A 146 -14.49 8.67 9.46
CA LYS A 146 -15.17 9.60 8.55
C LYS A 146 -14.86 11.06 8.89
N THR A 147 -15.38 11.99 8.08
CA THR A 147 -15.20 13.42 8.32
C THR A 147 -16.52 14.18 8.15
N ASP A 148 -16.68 15.25 8.92
CA ASP A 148 -17.73 16.26 8.72
C ASP A 148 -17.16 17.54 8.05
N ALA A 149 -15.84 17.60 7.82
CA ALA A 149 -15.20 18.76 7.20
C ALA A 149 -15.56 18.93 5.72
N ILE A 150 -16.01 17.86 5.04
CA ILE A 150 -16.24 17.86 3.59
C ILE A 150 -17.67 17.47 3.30
N SER A 151 -18.45 18.43 2.79
CA SER A 151 -19.86 18.18 2.44
C SER A 151 -20.03 17.12 1.35
N GLY A 152 -20.88 16.13 1.61
CA GLY A 152 -21.17 15.05 0.69
C GLY A 152 -20.08 13.98 0.59
N VAL A 153 -19.22 13.88 1.61
CA VAL A 153 -18.29 12.77 1.82
C VAL A 153 -18.76 11.97 3.04
N SER A 154 -19.10 10.71 2.84
CA SER A 154 -19.55 9.76 3.86
C SER A 154 -18.68 8.50 3.94
N ILE A 155 -17.71 8.37 3.05
CA ILE A 155 -16.71 7.30 3.05
C ILE A 155 -15.70 7.51 4.18
N HIS A 156 -14.98 6.44 4.56
CA HIS A 156 -13.85 6.55 5.48
C HIS A 156 -12.70 7.28 4.77
N VAL A 157 -12.19 8.34 5.39
CA VAL A 157 -11.07 9.16 4.86
C VAL A 157 -9.78 8.99 5.65
N LYS A 158 -9.78 8.13 6.67
CA LYS A 158 -8.64 7.90 7.56
C LYS A 158 -7.38 7.48 6.78
N ASP A 159 -7.52 6.53 5.84
CA ASP A 159 -6.37 6.08 5.04
C ASP A 159 -5.82 7.21 4.17
N PHE A 160 -6.71 8.01 3.59
CA PHE A 160 -6.31 9.15 2.76
C PHE A 160 -5.49 10.17 3.54
N THR A 161 -5.99 10.61 4.71
CA THR A 161 -5.28 11.60 5.53
C THR A 161 -3.95 11.07 6.03
N ALA A 162 -3.93 9.84 6.57
CA ALA A 162 -2.71 9.22 7.07
C ALA A 162 -1.65 9.02 5.98
N LEU A 163 -2.04 8.57 4.79
CA LEU A 163 -1.10 8.39 3.68
C LEU A 163 -0.65 9.71 3.06
N ALA A 164 -1.50 10.74 3.03
CA ALA A 164 -1.09 12.07 2.59
C ALA A 164 -0.05 12.67 3.55
N GLU A 165 -0.26 12.56 4.87
CA GLU A 165 0.71 12.95 5.89
C GLU A 165 2.02 12.16 5.76
N GLN A 166 1.92 10.85 5.58
CA GLN A 166 3.09 9.98 5.38
C GLN A 166 3.87 10.35 4.10
N ALA A 167 3.18 10.56 2.98
CA ALA A 167 3.81 10.97 1.72
C ALA A 167 4.58 12.29 1.90
N ILE A 168 3.95 13.28 2.53
CA ILE A 168 4.58 14.56 2.84
C ILE A 168 5.79 14.38 3.76
N SER A 169 5.65 13.59 4.81
CA SER A 169 6.74 13.31 5.77
C SER A 169 7.93 12.59 5.10
N ASN A 170 7.68 11.70 4.16
CA ASN A 170 8.72 11.01 3.40
C ASN A 170 9.48 11.94 2.43
N GLY A 171 8.87 13.06 2.07
CA GLY A 171 9.41 13.97 1.05
C GLY A 171 9.18 13.50 -0.39
N PRO A 172 9.68 14.28 -1.37
CA PRO A 172 9.52 13.94 -2.78
C PRO A 172 10.15 12.58 -3.12
N ALA A 173 9.36 11.71 -3.73
CA ALA A 173 9.80 10.41 -4.21
C ALA A 173 10.29 10.49 -5.66
N ALA A 174 11.39 9.83 -5.99
CA ALA A 174 11.81 9.71 -7.38
C ALA A 174 10.75 8.93 -8.18
N PRO A 175 10.17 9.52 -9.25
CA PRO A 175 9.20 8.81 -10.07
C PRO A 175 9.87 7.66 -10.83
N GLY A 176 9.07 6.65 -11.15
CA GLY A 176 9.44 5.63 -12.12
C GLY A 176 9.26 6.10 -13.56
N THR A 177 9.30 5.15 -14.50
CA THR A 177 9.26 5.43 -15.94
C THR A 177 7.94 5.07 -16.60
N TYR A 178 7.04 4.42 -15.88
CA TYR A 178 5.74 4.01 -16.38
C TYR A 178 4.69 5.10 -16.16
N LYS A 179 3.66 5.08 -16.97
CA LYS A 179 2.48 5.92 -16.79
C LYS A 179 1.56 5.32 -15.73
N ASP A 180 1.07 6.14 -14.81
CA ASP A 180 0.16 5.71 -13.75
C ASP A 180 -1.15 5.16 -14.31
N GLY A 181 -1.67 4.09 -13.68
CA GLY A 181 -2.90 3.44 -14.07
C GLY A 181 -2.91 1.93 -13.80
N SER A 182 -3.99 1.28 -14.22
CA SER A 182 -4.16 -0.18 -14.14
C SER A 182 -4.06 -0.79 -15.53
N TYR A 183 -3.28 -1.84 -15.64
CA TYR A 183 -2.95 -2.51 -16.89
C TYR A 183 -3.25 -4.00 -16.80
N HIS A 184 -3.92 -4.53 -17.81
CA HIS A 184 -4.32 -5.93 -17.89
C HIS A 184 -3.74 -6.59 -19.14
N ALA A 185 -3.29 -7.82 -18.99
CA ALA A 185 -2.99 -8.70 -20.09
C ALA A 185 -3.44 -10.13 -19.80
N GLU A 186 -3.92 -10.82 -20.82
CA GLU A 186 -4.33 -12.22 -20.71
C GLU A 186 -3.82 -13.04 -21.89
N GLY A 187 -3.73 -14.35 -21.70
CA GLY A 187 -3.41 -15.30 -22.75
C GLY A 187 -4.53 -15.39 -23.80
N ASP A 188 -4.18 -15.78 -25.01
CA ASP A 188 -5.13 -15.81 -26.14
C ASP A 188 -6.16 -16.95 -26.04
N ALA A 189 -5.83 -18.03 -25.32
CA ALA A 189 -6.67 -19.20 -25.17
C ALA A 189 -6.45 -19.91 -23.84
N PHE A 190 -7.38 -20.80 -23.49
CA PHE A 190 -7.18 -21.76 -22.42
C PHE A 190 -6.10 -22.76 -22.81
N ASP A 191 -5.15 -22.98 -21.92
CA ASP A 191 -4.16 -24.04 -22.08
C ASP A 191 -4.85 -25.42 -22.07
N LYS A 192 -4.50 -26.26 -23.03
CA LYS A 192 -5.19 -27.53 -23.25
C LYS A 192 -4.93 -28.59 -22.19
N GLU A 193 -3.79 -28.49 -21.50
CA GLU A 193 -3.40 -29.47 -20.47
C GLU A 193 -3.90 -29.03 -19.11
N SER A 194 -3.68 -27.78 -18.75
CA SER A 194 -4.05 -27.23 -17.44
C SER A 194 -5.49 -26.72 -17.38
N GLY A 195 -6.08 -26.32 -18.51
CA GLY A 195 -7.41 -25.72 -18.57
C GLY A 195 -7.49 -24.26 -18.10
N TRP A 196 -6.33 -23.60 -17.85
CA TRP A 196 -6.27 -22.22 -17.40
C TRP A 196 -5.87 -21.27 -18.53
N LYS A 197 -6.49 -20.10 -18.60
CA LYS A 197 -6.04 -18.96 -19.40
C LYS A 197 -5.30 -18.02 -18.45
N PRO A 198 -3.99 -17.78 -18.62
CA PRO A 198 -3.22 -16.94 -17.72
C PRO A 198 -3.65 -15.49 -17.83
N THR A 199 -3.59 -14.77 -16.70
CA THR A 199 -3.91 -13.34 -16.58
C THR A 199 -2.88 -12.62 -15.73
N VAL A 200 -2.61 -11.37 -16.08
CA VAL A 200 -1.78 -10.45 -15.29
C VAL A 200 -2.49 -9.11 -15.20
N ASP A 201 -2.60 -8.61 -13.97
CA ASP A 201 -3.02 -7.24 -13.68
C ASP A 201 -1.88 -6.51 -13.00
N ILE A 202 -1.59 -5.29 -13.43
CA ILE A 202 -0.52 -4.44 -12.87
C ILE A 202 -1.10 -3.07 -12.57
N THR A 203 -0.82 -2.57 -11.37
CA THR A 203 -1.10 -1.16 -11.03
C THR A 203 0.21 -0.40 -10.93
N VAL A 204 0.26 0.74 -11.60
CA VAL A 204 1.35 1.70 -11.59
C VAL A 204 0.91 2.96 -10.85
N ALA A 205 1.71 3.44 -9.91
CA ALA A 205 1.54 4.73 -9.26
C ALA A 205 2.92 5.38 -9.04
N ASN A 206 3.01 6.70 -9.18
CA ASN A 206 4.27 7.44 -9.20
C ASN A 206 5.29 6.85 -10.20
N GLY A 207 4.81 6.39 -11.35
CA GLY A 207 5.63 5.80 -12.42
C GLY A 207 6.22 4.43 -12.09
N LYS A 208 5.84 3.79 -10.99
CA LYS A 208 6.36 2.50 -10.52
C LYS A 208 5.25 1.47 -10.44
N VAL A 209 5.61 0.21 -10.70
CA VAL A 209 4.75 -0.92 -10.39
C VAL A 209 4.62 -1.03 -8.88
N ILE A 210 3.43 -0.77 -8.35
CA ILE A 210 3.13 -0.88 -6.91
C ILE A 210 2.39 -2.17 -6.59
N TYR A 211 1.77 -2.78 -7.58
CA TYR A 211 1.04 -4.03 -7.42
C TYR A 211 1.08 -4.84 -8.70
N ALA A 212 1.22 -6.15 -8.55
CA ALA A 212 1.13 -7.11 -9.63
C ALA A 212 0.30 -8.32 -9.17
N TYR A 213 -0.58 -8.80 -10.02
CA TYR A 213 -1.40 -9.98 -9.76
C TYR A 213 -1.28 -10.96 -10.92
N PHE A 214 -0.60 -12.07 -10.67
CA PHE A 214 -0.49 -13.18 -11.61
C PHE A 214 -1.51 -14.25 -11.26
N SER A 215 -2.40 -14.56 -12.15
CA SER A 215 -3.41 -15.60 -11.98
C SER A 215 -3.76 -16.29 -13.30
N GLY A 216 -4.93 -16.79 -13.39
CA GLY A 216 -5.56 -17.33 -14.57
C GLY A 216 -7.03 -17.56 -14.30
N VAL A 217 -7.81 -17.66 -15.37
CA VAL A 217 -9.22 -18.03 -15.30
C VAL A 217 -9.42 -19.39 -15.99
N ASN A 218 -10.31 -20.23 -15.46
CA ASN A 218 -10.71 -21.46 -16.11
C ASN A 218 -12.05 -21.26 -16.88
N ALA A 219 -12.51 -22.28 -17.57
CA ALA A 219 -13.75 -22.23 -18.35
C ALA A 219 -15.02 -21.95 -17.51
N LYS A 220 -14.95 -22.09 -16.18
CA LYS A 220 -16.04 -21.75 -15.24
C LYS A 220 -15.94 -20.31 -14.74
N GLY A 221 -14.89 -19.56 -15.11
CA GLY A 221 -14.63 -18.24 -14.59
C GLY A 221 -14.03 -18.21 -13.19
N GLU A 222 -13.54 -19.35 -12.69
CA GLU A 222 -12.85 -19.40 -11.38
C GLU A 222 -11.44 -18.83 -11.52
N ASP A 223 -10.99 -18.06 -10.53
CA ASP A 223 -9.66 -17.49 -10.43
C ASP A 223 -8.67 -18.48 -9.84
N LYS A 224 -7.50 -18.67 -10.48
CA LYS A 224 -6.51 -19.68 -10.11
C LYS A 224 -5.88 -19.43 -8.73
N GLN A 225 -5.58 -18.18 -8.38
CA GLN A 225 -5.07 -17.87 -7.05
C GLN A 225 -6.10 -18.21 -5.97
N THR A 226 -7.38 -17.87 -6.21
CA THR A 226 -8.48 -18.19 -5.28
C THR A 226 -8.62 -19.69 -5.10
N VAL A 227 -8.66 -20.46 -6.19
CA VAL A 227 -8.74 -21.94 -6.15
C VAL A 227 -7.54 -22.54 -5.41
N SER A 228 -6.35 -21.96 -5.61
CA SER A 228 -5.13 -22.39 -4.91
C SER A 228 -5.14 -22.03 -3.42
N LYS A 229 -5.59 -20.83 -3.04
CA LYS A 229 -5.74 -20.39 -1.64
C LYS A 229 -6.74 -21.26 -0.86
N GLU A 230 -7.78 -21.73 -1.54
CA GLU A 230 -8.76 -22.66 -0.98
C GLU A 230 -8.26 -24.13 -0.89
N GLY A 231 -7.02 -24.40 -1.30
CA GLY A 231 -6.41 -25.74 -1.30
C GLY A 231 -6.98 -26.66 -2.39
N LYS A 232 -7.81 -26.16 -3.29
CA LYS A 232 -8.47 -26.95 -4.34
C LYS A 232 -7.58 -27.19 -5.56
N TYR A 233 -6.51 -26.40 -5.73
CA TYR A 233 -5.52 -26.61 -6.79
C TYR A 233 -4.59 -27.78 -6.49
N GLY A 234 -4.22 -27.97 -5.22
CA GLY A 234 -3.70 -29.22 -4.67
C GLY A 234 -2.23 -29.51 -4.96
N MET A 235 -1.36 -28.50 -5.12
CA MET A 235 0.08 -28.73 -5.31
C MET A 235 0.71 -29.40 -4.10
N LYS A 236 0.45 -28.91 -2.88
CA LYS A 236 0.95 -29.55 -1.64
C LYS A 236 0.41 -30.93 -1.43
N ALA A 237 -0.86 -31.17 -1.78
CA ALA A 237 -1.44 -32.52 -1.75
C ALA A 237 -0.75 -33.47 -2.74
N GLY A 238 -0.22 -32.96 -3.85
CA GLY A 238 0.60 -33.66 -4.81
C GLY A 238 2.09 -33.79 -4.45
N GLY A 239 2.50 -33.29 -3.27
CA GLY A 239 3.87 -33.41 -2.74
C GLY A 239 4.76 -32.20 -3.01
N ALA A 240 4.25 -31.09 -3.55
CA ALA A 240 5.01 -29.86 -3.70
C ALA A 240 5.27 -29.17 -2.34
N GLN A 241 6.32 -28.36 -2.27
CA GLN A 241 6.71 -27.60 -1.07
C GLN A 241 5.74 -26.44 -0.78
N ALA A 242 5.14 -25.86 -1.83
CA ALA A 242 4.25 -24.71 -1.76
C ALA A 242 3.00 -24.92 -2.62
N GLU A 243 1.95 -24.17 -2.34
CA GLU A 243 0.80 -24.04 -3.24
C GLU A 243 1.11 -23.06 -4.37
N TRP A 244 0.39 -23.16 -5.48
CA TRP A 244 0.62 -22.35 -6.66
C TRP A 244 0.60 -20.83 -6.35
N HIS A 245 -0.37 -20.38 -5.56
CA HIS A 245 -0.50 -18.96 -5.22
C HIS A 245 0.68 -18.45 -4.37
N GLU A 246 1.28 -19.29 -3.51
CA GLU A 246 2.43 -18.89 -2.69
C GLU A 246 3.67 -18.61 -3.56
N GLU A 247 3.85 -19.36 -4.63
CA GLU A 247 4.94 -19.16 -5.60
C GLU A 247 4.65 -18.00 -6.57
N ALA A 248 3.38 -17.85 -6.99
CA ALA A 248 2.94 -16.73 -7.82
C ALA A 248 3.15 -15.38 -7.10
N ILE A 249 2.84 -15.30 -5.80
CA ILE A 249 3.07 -14.10 -4.98
C ILE A 249 4.55 -13.73 -4.96
N LYS A 250 5.47 -14.68 -4.80
CA LYS A 250 6.92 -14.40 -4.85
C LYS A 250 7.36 -13.82 -6.20
N ALA A 251 6.78 -14.31 -7.30
CA ALA A 251 7.06 -13.77 -8.63
C ALA A 251 6.53 -12.32 -8.77
N GLN A 252 5.36 -12.04 -8.20
CA GLN A 252 4.77 -10.70 -8.17
C GLN A 252 5.63 -9.72 -7.36
N GLU A 253 6.05 -10.11 -6.16
CA GLU A 253 6.95 -9.33 -5.29
C GLU A 253 8.28 -9.03 -5.99
N TYR A 254 8.84 -10.00 -6.71
CA TYR A 254 10.08 -9.82 -7.46
C TYR A 254 9.92 -8.78 -8.59
N LEU A 255 8.79 -8.79 -9.32
CA LEU A 255 8.50 -7.76 -10.33
C LEU A 255 8.38 -6.37 -9.70
N ILE A 256 7.69 -6.27 -8.56
CA ILE A 256 7.53 -5.00 -7.82
C ILE A 256 8.91 -4.49 -7.35
N GLU A 257 9.79 -5.37 -6.88
CA GLU A 257 11.16 -5.00 -6.50
C GLU A 257 12.01 -4.55 -7.69
N LYS A 258 11.99 -5.31 -8.79
CA LYS A 258 12.85 -5.06 -9.96
C LYS A 258 12.32 -4.03 -10.93
N GLN A 259 11.02 -3.76 -10.90
CA GLN A 259 10.36 -2.80 -11.79
C GLN A 259 10.47 -3.14 -13.29
N ASP A 260 10.98 -4.30 -13.64
CA ASP A 260 11.19 -4.75 -15.02
C ASP A 260 10.94 -6.26 -15.14
N PRO A 261 9.92 -6.69 -15.90
CA PRO A 261 9.68 -8.11 -16.14
C PRO A 261 10.86 -8.84 -16.80
N ALA A 262 11.72 -8.13 -17.57
CA ALA A 262 12.90 -8.72 -18.21
C ALA A 262 14.01 -9.09 -17.21
N ALA A 263 13.95 -8.58 -15.99
CA ALA A 263 14.85 -9.01 -14.91
C ALA A 263 14.60 -10.46 -14.45
N ILE A 264 13.42 -11.03 -14.78
CA ILE A 264 13.10 -12.43 -14.50
C ILE A 264 13.66 -13.30 -15.62
N THR A 265 14.86 -13.84 -15.41
CA THR A 265 15.48 -14.78 -16.38
C THR A 265 14.77 -16.12 -16.35
N LEU A 266 14.36 -16.59 -17.51
CA LEU A 266 13.68 -17.89 -17.67
C LEU A 266 14.65 -18.96 -18.17
N LYS A 267 14.42 -20.20 -17.73
CA LYS A 267 14.98 -21.41 -18.35
C LYS A 267 14.16 -21.84 -19.57
N ASP A 268 14.71 -22.77 -20.34
CA ASP A 268 14.04 -23.29 -21.54
C ASP A 268 12.68 -23.94 -21.24
N ASP A 269 12.54 -24.51 -20.05
CA ASP A 269 11.28 -25.11 -19.59
C ASP A 269 10.25 -24.09 -19.05
N GLY A 270 10.56 -22.80 -19.06
CA GLY A 270 9.65 -21.73 -18.58
C GLY A 270 9.64 -21.55 -17.07
N THR A 271 10.52 -22.23 -16.33
CA THR A 271 10.78 -21.98 -14.89
C THR A 271 11.88 -20.93 -14.71
N THR A 272 12.23 -20.58 -13.48
CA THR A 272 13.28 -19.62 -13.17
C THR A 272 14.15 -20.05 -11.98
N ASP A 273 15.41 -19.69 -12.00
CA ASP A 273 16.30 -19.74 -10.84
C ASP A 273 16.54 -18.33 -10.24
N ALA A 274 15.96 -17.29 -10.85
CA ALA A 274 16.12 -15.92 -10.36
C ALA A 274 15.34 -15.65 -9.06
N ILE A 275 14.30 -16.47 -8.77
CA ILE A 275 13.41 -16.27 -7.62
C ILE A 275 13.42 -17.53 -6.75
N SER A 276 13.97 -17.40 -5.55
CA SER A 276 14.03 -18.53 -4.61
C SER A 276 12.65 -19.05 -4.22
N GLY A 277 12.46 -20.36 -4.32
CA GLY A 277 11.21 -21.04 -3.96
C GLY A 277 10.05 -20.77 -4.95
N VAL A 278 10.40 -20.51 -6.21
CA VAL A 278 9.46 -20.52 -7.34
C VAL A 278 9.86 -21.66 -8.27
N SER A 279 9.01 -22.68 -8.37
CA SER A 279 9.18 -23.86 -9.21
C SER A 279 8.12 -23.99 -10.30
N ILE A 280 7.08 -23.18 -10.22
CA ILE A 280 6.01 -23.13 -11.24
C ILE A 280 6.53 -22.52 -12.55
N HIS A 281 5.88 -22.85 -13.67
CA HIS A 281 6.13 -22.17 -14.93
C HIS A 281 5.61 -20.73 -14.87
N ILE A 282 6.50 -19.76 -15.09
CA ILE A 282 6.18 -18.32 -15.04
C ILE A 282 6.46 -17.60 -16.35
N LYS A 283 6.66 -18.33 -17.44
CA LYS A 283 6.84 -17.74 -18.78
C LYS A 283 5.67 -16.83 -19.16
N ASP A 284 4.44 -17.28 -18.92
CA ASP A 284 3.25 -16.47 -19.21
C ASP A 284 3.21 -15.22 -18.36
N TYR A 285 3.60 -15.32 -17.06
CA TYR A 285 3.71 -14.16 -16.20
C TYR A 285 4.64 -13.09 -16.75
N VAL A 286 5.86 -13.48 -17.14
CA VAL A 286 6.84 -12.56 -17.72
C VAL A 286 6.33 -11.92 -19.01
N THR A 287 5.81 -12.75 -19.92
CA THR A 287 5.34 -12.28 -21.23
C THR A 287 4.14 -11.35 -21.10
N LEU A 288 3.17 -11.69 -20.25
CA LEU A 288 1.97 -10.87 -20.03
C LEU A 288 2.29 -9.61 -19.25
N SER A 289 3.23 -9.64 -18.31
CA SER A 289 3.70 -8.45 -17.61
C SER A 289 4.38 -7.46 -18.57
N GLN A 290 5.20 -7.95 -19.49
CA GLN A 290 5.78 -7.13 -20.57
C GLN A 290 4.69 -6.50 -21.42
N LYS A 291 3.69 -7.30 -21.87
CA LYS A 291 2.55 -6.83 -22.68
C LYS A 291 1.72 -5.76 -21.94
N ALA A 292 1.44 -5.97 -20.64
CA ALA A 292 0.70 -5.02 -19.83
C ALA A 292 1.48 -3.70 -19.66
N LEU A 293 2.78 -3.77 -19.33
CA LEU A 293 3.62 -2.59 -19.12
C LEU A 293 4.01 -1.87 -20.43
N GLU A 294 3.87 -2.51 -21.59
CA GLU A 294 4.02 -1.82 -22.88
C GLU A 294 2.96 -0.73 -23.07
N ALA A 295 1.74 -0.95 -22.58
CA ALA A 295 0.67 0.06 -22.56
C ALA A 295 0.89 1.18 -21.54
N ALA A 296 1.85 1.00 -20.63
CA ALA A 296 2.22 1.96 -19.59
C ALA A 296 3.41 2.86 -19.96
N LYS A 297 3.92 2.78 -21.18
CA LYS A 297 5.04 3.60 -21.68
C LYS A 297 4.61 4.94 -22.27
#